data_0c9b6335eeaa5df37c564e38fbe2d892
#
_entry.id   0c9b6335eeaa5df37c564e38fbe2d892
#
_cell.length_a   1.000
_cell.length_b   1.000
_cell.length_c   1.000
_cell.angle_alpha   90.00
_cell.angle_beta   90.00
_cell.angle_gamma   90.00
#
_symmetry.space_group_name_H-M   'P 1'
#
loop_
_entity.id
_entity.type
_entity.pdbx_description
1 polymer ?
#
loop_
_entity_poly.entity_id
_entity_poly.type
_entity_poly.pdbx_seq_one_letter_code
_entity_poly.pdbx_strand_id
1 'polypeptide(L)'
;MHKWLLALLFIVGTAQAAGVDAISPGRLQLQAGEMAVGIGPAPAKIERVLIVIHGKLRNAETYRKSGESAAELAGQTANTLVIAPQFLNESDVALYSLPASVLRWKGNEWMGGGLSTGPNALSSYAALDEIIGRLSDRKQFPDVKQIVIFGHSGGGQVVQRYALLAREQPALKAEGIRLRYVVANPSSYAYFNEQRPVAFDHAQCPGFNRWKYGLVDPPIYSGGQTPAQLEGSYVKREVIYLLGQQDTDPQHPALDKSCAAEAQGAYRLMRGKMFFSYLLRRHPEGVNQRLVEVPGVGHNGDGMLTSPEGQKAIFDQ
;
A
#
# COMPACT_ATOMS: atom_id res chain seq x y z
N MET A 1 1.05 -24.65 -61.70
CA MET A 1 0.76 -23.46 -60.89
C MET A 1 0.63 -23.91 -59.44
N HIS A 2 1.71 -23.83 -58.65
CA HIS A 2 1.71 -24.24 -57.27
C HIS A 2 1.54 -22.99 -56.40
N LYS A 3 0.44 -22.92 -55.65
CA LYS A 3 0.21 -21.84 -54.64
C LYS A 3 0.84 -22.29 -53.32
N TRP A 4 1.85 -21.56 -52.89
CA TRP A 4 2.43 -21.70 -51.56
C TRP A 4 1.61 -20.82 -50.59
N LEU A 5 0.91 -21.46 -49.65
CA LEU A 5 0.33 -20.75 -48.50
C LEU A 5 1.39 -20.55 -47.45
N LEU A 6 1.80 -19.31 -47.22
CA LEU A 6 2.58 -18.93 -46.01
C LEU A 6 1.62 -18.86 -44.81
N ALA A 7 1.79 -19.78 -43.88
CA ALA A 7 1.15 -19.70 -42.57
C ALA A 7 1.99 -18.75 -41.67
N LEU A 8 1.46 -17.57 -41.38
CA LEU A 8 2.00 -16.69 -40.35
C LEU A 8 1.66 -17.25 -38.97
N LEU A 9 2.66 -17.82 -38.28
CA LEU A 9 2.56 -18.11 -36.85
C LEU A 9 2.65 -16.80 -36.07
N PHE A 10 1.53 -16.35 -35.49
CA PHE A 10 1.53 -15.33 -34.46
C PHE A 10 2.02 -15.96 -33.16
N ILE A 11 3.28 -15.69 -32.77
CA ILE A 11 3.76 -15.97 -31.41
C ILE A 11 3.14 -14.90 -30.51
N VAL A 12 2.10 -15.26 -29.81
CA VAL A 12 1.57 -14.45 -28.70
C VAL A 12 2.57 -14.60 -27.54
N GLY A 13 3.53 -13.67 -27.49
CA GLY A 13 4.40 -13.56 -26.35
C GLY A 13 3.58 -13.16 -25.11
N THR A 14 3.40 -14.09 -24.17
CA THR A 14 2.91 -13.73 -22.83
C THR A 14 3.93 -12.83 -22.20
N ALA A 15 3.60 -11.55 -22.03
CA ALA A 15 4.41 -10.62 -21.25
C ALA A 15 4.44 -11.11 -19.80
N GLN A 16 5.45 -11.89 -19.48
CA GLN A 16 5.71 -12.33 -18.12
C GLN A 16 6.05 -11.07 -17.31
N ALA A 17 5.31 -10.82 -16.24
CA ALA A 17 5.60 -9.68 -15.37
C ALA A 17 7.06 -9.78 -14.92
N ALA A 18 7.85 -8.73 -15.18
CA ALA A 18 9.24 -8.70 -14.78
C ALA A 18 9.38 -9.06 -13.30
N GLY A 19 10.29 -9.98 -12.98
CA GLY A 19 10.60 -10.35 -11.60
C GLY A 19 11.13 -9.15 -10.82
N VAL A 20 11.16 -9.26 -9.50
CA VAL A 20 11.78 -8.25 -8.65
C VAL A 20 13.31 -8.23 -8.85
N ASP A 21 13.93 -7.05 -8.72
CA ASP A 21 15.39 -6.91 -8.90
C ASP A 21 16.20 -7.58 -7.77
N ALA A 22 15.67 -7.63 -6.56
CA ALA A 22 16.31 -8.26 -5.40
C ALA A 22 15.29 -8.71 -4.35
N ILE A 23 15.62 -9.76 -3.62
CA ILE A 23 14.87 -10.24 -2.46
C ILE A 23 15.47 -9.62 -1.19
N SER A 24 14.62 -9.07 -0.34
CA SER A 24 15.02 -8.58 0.98
C SER A 24 15.67 -9.70 1.80
N PRO A 25 16.80 -9.43 2.51
CA PRO A 25 17.59 -10.47 3.16
C PRO A 25 16.93 -11.08 4.39
N GLY A 26 16.12 -10.31 5.10
CA GLY A 26 15.46 -10.76 6.32
C GLY A 26 14.28 -11.69 6.05
N ARG A 27 13.95 -12.50 7.05
CA ARG A 27 12.76 -13.35 7.08
C ARG A 27 12.00 -13.12 8.37
N LEU A 28 10.72 -12.83 8.25
CA LEU A 28 9.82 -12.71 9.38
C LEU A 28 8.86 -13.91 9.39
N GLN A 29 8.94 -14.71 10.42
CA GLN A 29 8.03 -15.84 10.59
C GLN A 29 6.64 -15.33 10.94
N LEU A 30 5.66 -15.59 10.08
CA LEU A 30 4.24 -15.37 10.31
C LEU A 30 3.52 -16.71 10.48
N GLN A 31 2.25 -16.69 10.89
CA GLN A 31 1.49 -17.94 11.11
C GLN A 31 1.41 -18.80 9.85
N ALA A 32 1.30 -18.18 8.68
CA ALA A 32 1.13 -18.89 7.42
C ALA A 32 2.43 -19.25 6.70
N GLY A 33 3.57 -18.69 7.10
CA GLY A 33 4.86 -18.87 6.44
C GLY A 33 5.84 -17.73 6.70
N GLU A 34 6.90 -17.68 5.95
CA GLU A 34 7.95 -16.67 6.06
C GLU A 34 7.70 -15.50 5.12
N MET A 35 7.74 -14.28 5.63
CA MET A 35 7.69 -13.08 4.82
C MET A 35 9.10 -12.51 4.60
N ALA A 36 9.48 -12.25 3.35
CA ALA A 36 10.70 -11.50 3.06
C ALA A 36 10.55 -10.08 3.59
N VAL A 37 11.58 -9.56 4.26
CA VAL A 37 11.54 -8.25 4.90
C VAL A 37 12.91 -7.59 4.91
N GLY A 38 12.96 -6.31 4.54
CA GLY A 38 14.08 -5.43 4.81
C GLY A 38 13.95 -4.84 6.21
N ILE A 39 15.00 -4.97 7.00
CA ILE A 39 15.06 -4.38 8.35
C ILE A 39 16.28 -3.48 8.42
N GLY A 40 16.07 -2.22 8.75
CA GLY A 40 17.14 -1.25 8.96
C GLY A 40 17.90 -1.51 10.24
N PRO A 41 19.02 -0.78 10.45
CA PRO A 41 19.73 -0.81 11.72
C PRO A 41 18.80 -0.45 12.87
N ALA A 42 18.76 -1.31 13.90
CA ALA A 42 17.96 -1.04 15.08
C ALA A 42 18.66 -0.02 15.97
N PRO A 43 18.04 1.13 16.28
CA PRO A 43 18.59 2.07 17.25
C PRO A 43 18.54 1.47 18.67
N ALA A 44 19.36 2.03 19.57
CA ALA A 44 19.39 1.58 20.97
C ALA A 44 18.03 1.75 21.68
N LYS A 45 17.24 2.74 21.25
CA LYS A 45 15.89 2.99 21.75
C LYS A 45 14.94 3.16 20.58
N ILE A 46 13.98 2.24 20.43
CA ILE A 46 13.00 2.28 19.36
C ILE A 46 11.72 2.95 19.88
N GLU A 47 11.54 4.23 19.59
CA GLU A 47 10.30 4.95 19.94
C GLU A 47 9.31 4.98 18.77
N ARG A 48 9.81 4.85 17.55
CA ARG A 48 8.99 4.80 16.32
C ARG A 48 9.38 3.61 15.44
N VAL A 49 8.38 2.99 14.84
CA VAL A 49 8.60 2.04 13.75
C VAL A 49 7.97 2.60 12.49
N LEU A 50 8.77 2.75 11.44
CA LEU A 50 8.33 3.12 10.10
C LEU A 50 8.24 1.86 9.23
N ILE A 51 7.02 1.45 8.94
CA ILE A 51 6.73 0.35 8.00
C ILE A 51 6.58 0.96 6.62
N VAL A 52 7.46 0.60 5.68
CA VAL A 52 7.46 1.16 4.32
C VAL A 52 7.01 0.11 3.31
N ILE A 53 5.87 0.35 2.66
CA ILE A 53 5.30 -0.55 1.66
C ILE A 53 5.69 -0.09 0.26
N HIS A 54 6.37 -0.99 -0.45
CA HIS A 54 6.88 -0.77 -1.81
C HIS A 54 5.77 -0.61 -2.86
N GLY A 55 6.14 -0.08 -4.03
CA GLY A 55 5.27 0.00 -5.21
C GLY A 55 5.11 -1.34 -5.95
N LYS A 56 4.50 -1.30 -7.13
CA LYS A 56 4.24 -2.47 -8.00
C LYS A 56 5.51 -3.27 -8.35
N LEU A 57 6.67 -2.65 -8.33
CA LEU A 57 7.96 -3.31 -8.63
C LEU A 57 8.46 -4.22 -7.50
N ARG A 58 7.85 -4.19 -6.33
CA ARG A 58 8.18 -5.03 -5.17
C ARG A 58 9.61 -4.86 -4.64
N ASN A 59 10.24 -3.73 -4.94
CA ASN A 59 11.62 -3.36 -4.56
C ASN A 59 11.71 -2.83 -3.12
N ALA A 60 11.40 -3.68 -2.14
CA ALA A 60 11.31 -3.30 -0.72
C ALA A 60 12.60 -2.67 -0.16
N GLU A 61 13.78 -3.17 -0.57
CA GLU A 61 15.07 -2.63 -0.10
C GLU A 61 15.32 -1.18 -0.54
N THR A 62 14.87 -0.79 -1.74
CA THR A 62 14.91 0.60 -2.21
C THR A 62 14.08 1.49 -1.26
N TYR A 63 12.85 1.06 -0.97
CA TYR A 63 11.96 1.80 -0.08
C TYR A 63 12.44 1.83 1.37
N ARG A 64 13.07 0.75 1.87
CA ARG A 64 13.71 0.73 3.18
C ARG A 64 14.78 1.82 3.29
N LYS A 65 15.70 1.87 2.30
CA LYS A 65 16.76 2.88 2.25
C LYS A 65 16.20 4.30 2.18
N SER A 66 15.17 4.53 1.36
CA SER A 66 14.49 5.84 1.31
C SER A 66 13.85 6.20 2.65
N GLY A 67 13.31 5.24 3.38
CA GLY A 67 12.78 5.43 4.73
C GLY A 67 13.87 5.77 5.75
N GLU A 68 15.05 5.16 5.64
CA GLU A 68 16.22 5.48 6.46
C GLU A 68 16.75 6.89 6.15
N SER A 69 16.85 7.25 4.86
CA SER A 69 17.22 8.60 4.44
C SER A 69 16.24 9.64 4.96
N ALA A 70 14.94 9.34 4.95
CA ALA A 70 13.93 10.24 5.53
C ALA A 70 14.11 10.40 7.05
N ALA A 71 14.44 9.33 7.78
CA ALA A 71 14.72 9.39 9.21
C ALA A 71 16.00 10.18 9.50
N GLU A 72 17.03 10.03 8.67
CA GLU A 72 18.28 10.79 8.76
C GLU A 72 18.05 12.28 8.54
N LEU A 73 17.38 12.65 7.44
CA LEU A 73 17.07 14.04 7.11
C LEU A 73 16.20 14.71 8.18
N ALA A 74 15.32 13.95 8.83
CA ALA A 74 14.50 14.42 9.94
C ALA A 74 15.22 14.40 11.30
N GLY A 75 16.48 13.97 11.39
CA GLY A 75 17.21 13.83 12.66
C GLY A 75 16.59 12.78 13.61
N GLN A 76 15.89 11.77 13.07
CA GLN A 76 15.13 10.77 13.82
C GLN A 76 15.76 9.36 13.79
N THR A 77 16.98 9.21 13.27
CA THR A 77 17.66 7.90 13.15
C THR A 77 17.87 7.24 14.53
N ALA A 78 18.14 8.02 15.56
CA ALA A 78 18.45 7.50 16.91
C ALA A 78 17.26 6.80 17.59
N ASN A 79 16.03 6.96 17.08
CA ASN A 79 14.81 6.44 17.72
C ASN A 79 13.83 5.79 16.75
N THR A 80 14.19 5.65 15.47
CA THR A 80 13.30 5.08 14.43
C THR A 80 13.88 3.79 13.87
N LEU A 81 13.12 2.70 13.96
CA LEU A 81 13.35 1.46 13.21
C LEU A 81 12.58 1.50 11.91
N VAL A 82 13.26 1.27 10.78
CA VAL A 82 12.63 1.16 9.46
C VAL A 82 12.52 -0.30 9.07
N ILE A 83 11.32 -0.75 8.70
CA ILE A 83 11.06 -2.10 8.18
C ILE A 83 10.29 -2.00 6.87
N ALA A 84 10.63 -2.86 5.91
CA ALA A 84 9.99 -2.92 4.60
C ALA A 84 9.60 -4.36 4.26
N PRO A 85 8.37 -4.78 4.58
CA PRO A 85 7.85 -6.08 4.17
C PRO A 85 7.78 -6.15 2.65
N GLN A 86 8.19 -7.31 2.08
CA GLN A 86 8.22 -7.53 0.64
C GLN A 86 7.11 -8.50 0.24
N PHE A 87 6.10 -7.98 -0.45
CA PHE A 87 5.00 -8.78 -0.97
C PHE A 87 5.40 -9.43 -2.31
N LEU A 88 6.02 -10.58 -2.23
CA LEU A 88 6.48 -11.34 -3.40
C LEU A 88 5.31 -11.95 -4.17
N ASN A 89 5.51 -12.18 -5.45
CA ASN A 89 4.61 -12.98 -6.25
C ASN A 89 5.23 -14.36 -6.60
N GLU A 90 4.46 -15.20 -7.28
CA GLU A 90 4.88 -16.53 -7.66
C GLU A 90 6.13 -16.53 -8.56
N SER A 91 6.21 -15.57 -9.49
CA SER A 91 7.36 -15.47 -10.38
C SER A 91 8.65 -15.02 -9.66
N ASP A 92 8.54 -14.19 -8.61
CA ASP A 92 9.69 -13.81 -7.79
C ASP A 92 10.26 -15.01 -7.03
N VAL A 93 9.38 -15.81 -6.41
CA VAL A 93 9.79 -17.01 -5.67
C VAL A 93 10.46 -18.03 -6.59
N ALA A 94 9.91 -18.22 -7.80
CA ALA A 94 10.49 -19.11 -8.80
C ALA A 94 11.84 -18.60 -9.33
N LEU A 95 11.93 -17.31 -9.67
CA LEU A 95 13.15 -16.69 -10.22
C LEU A 95 14.35 -16.82 -9.27
N TYR A 96 14.10 -16.60 -7.97
CA TYR A 96 15.15 -16.65 -6.95
C TYR A 96 15.25 -18.01 -6.24
N SER A 97 14.52 -19.03 -6.71
CA SER A 97 14.51 -20.37 -6.11
C SER A 97 14.31 -20.33 -4.59
N LEU A 98 13.38 -19.49 -4.12
CA LEU A 98 13.13 -19.32 -2.70
C LEU A 98 12.46 -20.57 -2.09
N PRO A 99 12.68 -20.83 -0.78
CA PRO A 99 12.03 -21.94 -0.09
C PRO A 99 10.50 -21.91 -0.21
N ALA A 100 9.88 -23.08 -0.21
CA ALA A 100 8.43 -23.21 -0.25
C ALA A 100 7.72 -22.53 0.94
N SER A 101 8.42 -22.33 2.06
CA SER A 101 7.97 -21.60 3.24
C SER A 101 7.71 -20.10 3.01
N VAL A 102 8.26 -19.51 1.92
CA VAL A 102 8.15 -18.09 1.65
C VAL A 102 6.77 -17.74 1.10
N LEU A 103 6.11 -16.78 1.77
CA LEU A 103 4.81 -16.25 1.38
C LEU A 103 4.87 -15.56 0.01
N ARG A 104 3.87 -15.81 -0.81
CA ARG A 104 3.73 -15.26 -2.15
C ARG A 104 2.28 -15.10 -2.53
N TRP A 105 2.00 -14.12 -3.39
CA TRP A 105 0.66 -13.79 -3.87
C TRP A 105 0.58 -13.93 -5.39
N LYS A 106 -0.61 -14.17 -5.90
CA LYS A 106 -0.84 -14.16 -7.34
C LYS A 106 -0.75 -12.72 -7.87
N GLY A 107 0.20 -12.48 -8.78
CA GLY A 107 0.36 -11.19 -9.44
C GLY A 107 0.39 -10.00 -8.46
N ASN A 108 -0.62 -9.16 -8.51
CA ASN A 108 -0.75 -7.95 -7.69
C ASN A 108 -1.89 -8.03 -6.65
N GLU A 109 -2.41 -9.21 -6.35
CA GLU A 109 -3.54 -9.38 -5.40
C GLU A 109 -3.19 -8.92 -3.98
N TRP A 110 -1.90 -8.91 -3.61
CA TRP A 110 -1.42 -8.33 -2.35
C TRP A 110 -1.83 -6.87 -2.15
N MET A 111 -2.03 -6.10 -3.23
CA MET A 111 -2.47 -4.70 -3.13
C MET A 111 -3.93 -4.54 -2.68
N GLY A 112 -4.71 -5.61 -2.73
CA GLY A 112 -6.13 -5.61 -2.39
C GLY A 112 -6.49 -6.49 -1.19
N GLY A 113 -5.53 -6.96 -0.40
CA GLY A 113 -5.82 -7.87 0.72
C GLY A 113 -6.04 -9.31 0.30
N GLY A 114 -5.62 -9.69 -0.92
CA GLY A 114 -5.72 -11.04 -1.44
C GLY A 114 -4.99 -12.06 -0.58
N LEU A 115 -5.39 -13.33 -0.73
CA LEU A 115 -4.76 -14.44 -0.03
C LEU A 115 -3.44 -14.83 -0.70
N SER A 116 -2.43 -15.20 0.10
CA SER A 116 -1.21 -15.83 -0.40
C SER A 116 -1.54 -17.17 -1.04
N THR A 117 -0.77 -17.54 -2.07
CA THR A 117 -0.89 -18.81 -2.79
C THR A 117 0.01 -19.90 -2.21
N GLY A 118 0.82 -19.59 -1.19
CA GLY A 118 1.66 -20.52 -0.46
C GLY A 118 2.50 -19.82 0.61
N PRO A 119 3.01 -20.59 1.60
CA PRO A 119 2.72 -22.01 1.85
C PRO A 119 1.29 -22.26 2.36
N ASN A 120 0.72 -21.32 3.13
CA ASN A 120 -0.66 -21.33 3.58
C ASN A 120 -1.36 -20.01 3.21
N ALA A 121 -2.68 -20.04 3.16
CA ALA A 121 -3.46 -18.86 2.81
C ALA A 121 -3.42 -17.80 3.93
N LEU A 122 -2.89 -16.63 3.62
CA LEU A 122 -2.86 -15.46 4.50
C LEU A 122 -3.19 -14.20 3.69
N SER A 123 -4.15 -13.42 4.13
CA SER A 123 -4.38 -12.10 3.54
C SER A 123 -3.14 -11.21 3.72
N SER A 124 -2.77 -10.45 2.70
CA SER A 124 -1.69 -9.47 2.81
C SER A 124 -1.95 -8.45 3.93
N TYR A 125 -3.22 -8.18 4.25
CA TYR A 125 -3.60 -7.32 5.35
C TYR A 125 -3.49 -8.02 6.72
N ALA A 126 -3.80 -9.32 6.79
CA ALA A 126 -3.53 -10.10 8.00
C ALA A 126 -2.03 -10.22 8.28
N ALA A 127 -1.19 -10.27 7.25
CA ALA A 127 0.26 -10.20 7.43
C ALA A 127 0.70 -8.87 8.06
N LEU A 128 0.08 -7.74 7.69
CA LEU A 128 0.32 -6.45 8.34
C LEU A 128 -0.18 -6.44 9.79
N ASP A 129 -1.34 -7.04 10.08
CA ASP A 129 -1.85 -7.19 11.45
C ASP A 129 -0.84 -7.93 12.34
N GLU A 130 -0.26 -9.04 11.83
CA GLU A 130 0.74 -9.80 12.58
C GLU A 130 2.02 -9.01 12.85
N ILE A 131 2.49 -8.23 11.87
CA ILE A 131 3.65 -7.34 12.03
C ILE A 131 3.36 -6.30 13.12
N ILE A 132 2.23 -5.62 13.02
CA ILE A 132 1.81 -4.57 13.96
C ILE A 132 1.62 -5.16 15.37
N GLY A 133 0.99 -6.34 15.45
CA GLY A 133 0.78 -7.03 16.72
C GLY A 133 2.09 -7.34 17.45
N ARG A 134 3.15 -7.74 16.72
CA ARG A 134 4.49 -7.96 17.32
C ARG A 134 5.11 -6.67 17.84
N LEU A 135 4.91 -5.56 17.13
CA LEU A 135 5.44 -4.26 17.54
C LEU A 135 4.74 -3.69 18.79
N SER A 136 3.60 -4.26 19.19
CA SER A 136 2.92 -3.91 20.45
C SER A 136 3.42 -4.74 21.65
N ASP A 137 4.26 -5.76 21.44
CA ASP A 137 4.85 -6.53 22.52
C ASP A 137 5.91 -5.73 23.28
N ARG A 138 5.58 -5.25 24.47
CA ARG A 138 6.46 -4.45 25.35
C ARG A 138 7.70 -5.17 25.82
N LYS A 139 7.73 -6.51 25.77
CA LYS A 139 8.95 -7.27 26.09
C LYS A 139 10.01 -7.12 25.01
N GLN A 140 9.57 -7.04 23.74
CA GLN A 140 10.46 -6.87 22.60
C GLN A 140 10.67 -5.40 22.22
N PHE A 141 9.62 -4.59 22.36
CA PHE A 141 9.57 -3.18 21.95
C PHE A 141 9.08 -2.30 23.11
N PRO A 142 9.85 -2.15 24.20
CA PRO A 142 9.40 -1.48 25.42
C PRO A 142 9.08 0.00 25.22
N ASP A 143 9.77 0.67 24.30
CA ASP A 143 9.72 2.13 24.14
C ASP A 143 8.86 2.60 22.97
N VAL A 144 8.29 1.70 22.14
CA VAL A 144 7.51 2.07 20.96
C VAL A 144 6.29 2.90 21.35
N LYS A 145 6.20 4.10 20.80
CA LYS A 145 5.10 5.06 20.99
C LYS A 145 4.27 5.25 19.74
N GLN A 146 4.88 5.00 18.57
CA GLN A 146 4.24 5.26 17.29
C GLN A 146 4.65 4.21 16.25
N ILE A 147 3.66 3.74 15.50
CA ILE A 147 3.85 2.97 14.27
C ILE A 147 3.31 3.82 13.12
N VAL A 148 4.13 4.03 12.10
CA VAL A 148 3.73 4.71 10.87
C VAL A 148 3.80 3.71 9.72
N ILE A 149 2.70 3.54 9.00
CA ILE A 149 2.65 2.73 7.78
C ILE A 149 2.64 3.68 6.59
N PHE A 150 3.76 3.77 5.89
CA PHE A 150 3.91 4.54 4.67
C PHE A 150 3.81 3.62 3.45
N GLY A 151 3.09 4.02 2.43
CA GLY A 151 3.09 3.31 1.15
C GLY A 151 3.02 4.25 -0.02
N HIS A 152 3.81 3.96 -1.07
CA HIS A 152 3.81 4.75 -2.31
C HIS A 152 3.29 3.91 -3.47
N SER A 153 2.53 4.54 -4.40
CA SER A 153 2.03 3.87 -5.61
C SER A 153 1.18 2.64 -5.28
N GLY A 154 1.62 1.43 -5.66
CA GLY A 154 0.99 0.17 -5.25
C GLY A 154 0.92 0.02 -3.72
N GLY A 155 1.99 0.40 -3.01
CA GLY A 155 2.01 0.48 -1.54
C GLY A 155 1.02 1.50 -0.99
N GLY A 156 0.85 2.64 -1.65
CA GLY A 156 -0.17 3.63 -1.30
C GLY A 156 -1.59 3.07 -1.40
N GLN A 157 -1.84 2.22 -2.42
CA GLN A 157 -3.10 1.49 -2.53
C GLN A 157 -3.28 0.49 -1.38
N VAL A 158 -2.21 -0.23 -0.99
CA VAL A 158 -2.25 -1.11 0.19
C VAL A 158 -2.62 -0.32 1.42
N VAL A 159 -1.92 0.77 1.70
CA VAL A 159 -2.12 1.54 2.95
C VAL A 159 -3.51 2.14 3.03
N GLN A 160 -4.05 2.70 1.93
CA GLN A 160 -5.41 3.24 1.91
C GLN A 160 -6.46 2.14 2.16
N ARG A 161 -6.36 1.01 1.45
CA ARG A 161 -7.31 -0.09 1.57
C ARG A 161 -7.17 -0.85 2.88
N TYR A 162 -5.94 -1.03 3.36
CA TYR A 162 -5.70 -1.59 4.68
C TYR A 162 -6.27 -0.68 5.75
N ALA A 163 -5.99 0.63 5.71
CA ALA A 163 -6.60 1.58 6.65
C ALA A 163 -8.13 1.55 6.62
N LEU A 164 -8.75 1.27 5.46
CA LEU A 164 -10.21 1.12 5.34
C LEU A 164 -10.72 -0.16 6.00
N LEU A 165 -10.05 -1.28 5.79
CA LEU A 165 -10.49 -2.61 6.25
C LEU A 165 -9.84 -3.07 7.56
N ALA A 166 -8.79 -2.39 8.05
CA ALA A 166 -7.99 -2.84 9.19
C ALA A 166 -8.89 -3.17 10.39
N ARG A 167 -8.57 -4.27 11.03
CA ARG A 167 -9.20 -4.67 12.29
C ARG A 167 -8.78 -3.73 13.41
N GLU A 168 -9.61 -3.63 14.43
CA GLU A 168 -9.21 -2.94 15.66
C GLU A 168 -7.97 -3.61 16.25
N GLN A 169 -7.05 -2.79 16.75
CA GLN A 169 -5.81 -3.24 17.38
C GLN A 169 -5.83 -2.90 18.87
N PRO A 170 -6.58 -3.68 19.68
CA PRO A 170 -6.78 -3.33 21.09
C PRO A 170 -5.47 -3.29 21.89
N ALA A 171 -4.47 -4.10 21.51
CA ALA A 171 -3.16 -4.08 22.14
C ALA A 171 -2.46 -2.72 21.94
N LEU A 172 -2.48 -2.13 20.75
CA LEU A 172 -1.91 -0.81 20.51
C LEU A 172 -2.58 0.26 21.39
N LYS A 173 -3.91 0.20 21.46
CA LYS A 173 -4.69 1.15 22.26
C LYS A 173 -4.38 1.01 23.76
N ALA A 174 -4.33 -0.22 24.26
CA ALA A 174 -4.00 -0.50 25.67
C ALA A 174 -2.59 -0.01 26.03
N GLU A 175 -1.65 -0.14 25.12
CA GLU A 175 -0.26 0.29 25.29
C GLU A 175 -0.01 1.77 24.91
N GLY A 176 -1.04 2.52 24.51
CA GLY A 176 -0.93 3.92 24.11
C GLY A 176 -0.08 4.14 22.84
N ILE A 177 0.03 3.12 21.98
CA ILE A 177 0.80 3.20 20.73
C ILE A 177 -0.07 3.82 19.64
N ARG A 178 0.39 4.93 19.06
CA ARG A 178 -0.29 5.58 17.92
C ARG A 178 -0.03 4.81 16.63
N LEU A 179 -1.06 4.64 15.83
CA LEU A 179 -0.95 4.06 14.48
C LEU A 179 -1.37 5.12 13.45
N ARG A 180 -0.44 5.43 12.54
CA ARG A 180 -0.64 6.41 11.47
C ARG A 180 -0.47 5.75 10.11
N TYR A 181 -1.29 6.17 9.16
CA TYR A 181 -1.25 5.74 7.77
C TYR A 181 -0.85 6.91 6.88
N VAL A 182 0.18 6.73 6.05
CA VAL A 182 0.63 7.71 5.05
C VAL A 182 0.44 7.11 3.66
N VAL A 183 -0.51 7.65 2.92
CA VAL A 183 -0.96 7.17 1.62
C VAL A 183 -0.36 8.05 0.54
N ALA A 184 0.74 7.60 -0.09
CA ALA A 184 1.47 8.38 -1.08
C ALA A 184 1.14 7.94 -2.53
N ASN A 185 0.62 8.85 -3.32
CA ASN A 185 0.39 8.72 -4.78
C ASN A 185 -0.24 7.39 -5.24
N PRO A 186 -1.31 6.84 -4.65
CA PRO A 186 -1.93 5.62 -5.15
C PRO A 186 -2.58 5.86 -6.53
N SER A 187 -2.63 4.80 -7.35
CA SER A 187 -3.31 4.87 -8.65
C SER A 187 -4.83 4.79 -8.57
N SER A 188 -5.39 4.36 -7.45
CA SER A 188 -6.83 4.33 -7.21
C SER A 188 -7.14 4.18 -5.73
N TYR A 189 -8.36 4.54 -5.36
CA TYR A 189 -8.90 4.52 -4.00
C TYR A 189 -10.11 3.59 -3.94
N ALA A 190 -10.38 3.02 -2.77
CA ALA A 190 -11.64 2.35 -2.48
C ALA A 190 -12.67 3.37 -1.94
N TYR A 191 -13.75 3.58 -2.68
CA TYR A 191 -14.87 4.45 -2.30
C TYR A 191 -15.90 3.68 -1.49
N PHE A 192 -16.65 4.36 -0.63
CA PHE A 192 -17.65 3.70 0.25
C PHE A 192 -18.98 3.42 -0.44
N ASN A 193 -19.27 4.12 -1.53
CA ASN A 193 -20.50 3.99 -2.32
C ASN A 193 -20.23 4.17 -3.83
N GLU A 194 -21.28 4.30 -4.60
CA GLU A 194 -21.22 4.40 -6.07
C GLU A 194 -20.86 5.79 -6.60
N GLN A 195 -20.76 6.82 -5.76
CA GLN A 195 -20.40 8.16 -6.20
C GLN A 195 -18.96 8.19 -6.72
N ARG A 196 -18.79 8.79 -7.89
CA ARG A 196 -17.47 9.04 -8.50
C ARG A 196 -17.39 10.49 -8.97
N PRO A 197 -16.19 11.11 -8.94
CA PRO A 197 -16.01 12.51 -9.29
C PRO A 197 -16.11 12.79 -10.80
N VAL A 198 -15.84 11.79 -11.63
CA VAL A 198 -15.88 11.91 -13.08
C VAL A 198 -17.07 11.14 -13.61
N ALA A 199 -17.83 11.75 -14.51
CA ALA A 199 -18.93 11.07 -15.18
C ALA A 199 -18.39 9.95 -16.08
N PHE A 200 -19.04 8.80 -16.07
CA PHE A 200 -18.66 7.65 -16.88
C PHE A 200 -19.94 6.83 -17.22
N ASP A 201 -19.84 5.98 -18.22
CA ASP A 201 -20.92 5.07 -18.58
C ASP A 201 -20.90 3.82 -17.71
N HIS A 202 -21.88 3.68 -16.83
CA HIS A 202 -22.05 2.54 -15.93
C HIS A 202 -22.17 1.21 -16.68
N ALA A 203 -22.79 1.22 -17.86
CA ALA A 203 -22.96 0.01 -18.67
C ALA A 203 -21.61 -0.49 -19.22
N GLN A 204 -20.70 0.43 -19.53
CA GLN A 204 -19.34 0.11 -20.00
C GLN A 204 -18.36 -0.18 -18.86
N CYS A 205 -18.75 0.07 -17.62
CA CYS A 205 -17.90 -0.14 -16.44
C CYS A 205 -18.66 -0.83 -15.28
N PRO A 206 -19.21 -2.02 -15.47
CA PRO A 206 -20.05 -2.68 -14.46
C PRO A 206 -19.33 -3.04 -13.17
N GLY A 207 -17.99 -3.09 -13.20
CA GLY A 207 -17.14 -3.39 -12.03
C GLY A 207 -16.63 -2.17 -11.26
N PHE A 208 -17.09 -0.95 -11.59
CA PHE A 208 -16.51 0.28 -11.04
C PHE A 208 -16.60 0.38 -9.51
N ASN A 209 -17.57 -0.26 -8.86
CA ASN A 209 -17.75 -0.26 -7.41
C ASN A 209 -17.35 -1.59 -6.74
N ARG A 210 -16.83 -2.56 -7.52
CA ARG A 210 -16.25 -3.78 -6.96
C ARG A 210 -14.92 -3.48 -6.28
N TRP A 211 -14.58 -4.30 -5.30
CA TRP A 211 -13.25 -4.29 -4.73
C TRP A 211 -12.22 -4.48 -5.87
N LYS A 212 -11.25 -3.67 -5.96
CA LYS A 212 -10.59 -2.73 -5.00
C LYS A 212 -10.93 -1.23 -5.23
N TYR A 213 -11.98 -0.91 -6.00
CA TYR A 213 -12.38 0.48 -6.29
C TYR A 213 -13.58 0.95 -5.45
N GLY A 214 -14.30 0.03 -4.88
CA GLY A 214 -15.41 0.22 -3.96
C GLY A 214 -15.58 -0.98 -3.03
N LEU A 215 -16.70 -1.08 -2.35
CA LEU A 215 -16.95 -2.06 -1.30
C LEU A 215 -17.89 -3.21 -1.72
N VAL A 216 -18.11 -3.40 -3.01
CA VAL A 216 -18.81 -4.59 -3.51
C VAL A 216 -17.80 -5.74 -3.59
N ASP A 217 -18.14 -6.89 -3.04
CA ASP A 217 -17.30 -8.09 -2.96
C ASP A 217 -15.92 -7.83 -2.32
N PRO A 218 -15.85 -7.29 -1.09
CA PRO A 218 -14.58 -7.05 -0.42
C PRO A 218 -13.88 -8.38 -0.08
N PRO A 219 -12.56 -8.37 0.17
CA PRO A 219 -11.84 -9.59 0.52
C PRO A 219 -12.33 -10.18 1.85
N ILE A 220 -12.13 -11.49 2.04
CA ILE A 220 -12.52 -12.22 3.28
C ILE A 220 -12.00 -11.52 4.54
N TYR A 221 -10.85 -10.84 4.43
CA TYR A 221 -10.25 -10.07 5.51
C TYR A 221 -11.20 -9.04 6.13
N SER A 222 -12.15 -8.49 5.36
CA SER A 222 -13.15 -7.51 5.85
C SER A 222 -14.04 -8.05 6.98
N GLY A 223 -14.10 -9.37 7.16
CA GLY A 223 -14.83 -10.02 8.25
C GLY A 223 -16.34 -9.81 8.22
N GLY A 224 -16.92 -9.50 7.05
CA GLY A 224 -18.35 -9.28 6.89
C GLY A 224 -18.86 -7.91 7.42
N GLN A 225 -17.95 -6.98 7.73
CA GLN A 225 -18.34 -5.63 8.11
C GLN A 225 -19.09 -4.92 6.97
N THR A 226 -20.13 -4.17 7.33
CA THR A 226 -20.90 -3.38 6.37
C THR A 226 -20.09 -2.17 5.89
N PRO A 227 -20.39 -1.61 4.69
CA PRO A 227 -19.77 -0.38 4.22
C PRO A 227 -19.86 0.78 5.23
N ALA A 228 -20.97 0.93 5.93
CA ALA A 228 -21.16 1.97 6.94
C ALA A 228 -20.24 1.78 8.17
N GLN A 229 -20.04 0.53 8.62
CA GLN A 229 -19.12 0.22 9.71
C GLN A 229 -17.67 0.50 9.30
N LEU A 230 -17.27 0.07 8.09
CA LEU A 230 -15.94 0.32 7.56
C LEU A 230 -15.67 1.83 7.41
N GLU A 231 -16.61 2.58 6.83
CA GLU A 231 -16.51 4.03 6.68
C GLU A 231 -16.40 4.72 8.06
N GLY A 232 -17.29 4.38 9.00
CA GLY A 232 -17.30 4.98 10.34
C GLY A 232 -16.03 4.71 11.15
N SER A 233 -15.36 3.58 10.93
CA SER A 233 -14.04 3.28 11.49
C SER A 233 -12.93 4.03 10.78
N TYR A 234 -12.98 4.07 9.45
CA TYR A 234 -11.94 4.68 8.62
C TYR A 234 -11.77 6.18 8.89
N VAL A 235 -12.86 6.94 9.00
CA VAL A 235 -12.79 8.40 9.17
C VAL A 235 -12.21 8.83 10.52
N LYS A 236 -12.16 7.92 11.49
CA LYS A 236 -11.55 8.13 12.80
C LYS A 236 -10.04 7.83 12.82
N ARG A 237 -9.52 7.10 11.81
CA ARG A 237 -8.10 6.74 11.71
C ARG A 237 -7.26 7.93 11.29
N GLU A 238 -6.05 8.01 11.82
CA GLU A 238 -5.09 9.04 11.43
C GLU A 238 -4.50 8.69 10.06
N VAL A 239 -5.02 9.30 8.99
CA VAL A 239 -4.58 9.08 7.62
C VAL A 239 -4.09 10.37 7.00
N ILE A 240 -2.90 10.33 6.40
CA ILE A 240 -2.33 11.43 5.64
C ILE A 240 -2.25 11.03 4.17
N TYR A 241 -2.98 11.75 3.31
CA TYR A 241 -2.85 11.63 1.86
C TYR A 241 -1.71 12.53 1.43
N LEU A 242 -0.59 11.93 1.04
CA LEU A 242 0.60 12.64 0.61
C LEU A 242 0.67 12.59 -0.92
N LEU A 243 0.49 13.73 -1.59
CA LEU A 243 0.30 13.78 -3.03
C LEU A 243 1.37 14.65 -3.70
N GLY A 244 2.14 14.06 -4.61
CA GLY A 244 3.12 14.81 -5.40
C GLY A 244 2.43 15.74 -6.39
N GLN A 245 2.75 17.04 -6.35
CA GLN A 245 2.11 18.05 -7.21
C GLN A 245 2.38 17.84 -8.70
N GLN A 246 3.47 17.11 -9.04
CA GLN A 246 3.82 16.80 -10.43
C GLN A 246 3.39 15.39 -10.87
N ASP A 247 2.64 14.62 -10.04
CA ASP A 247 2.09 13.31 -10.44
C ASP A 247 0.79 13.48 -11.26
N THR A 248 0.93 14.18 -12.39
CA THR A 248 -0.15 14.68 -13.25
C THR A 248 -0.16 14.05 -14.64
N ASP A 249 0.70 13.07 -14.92
CA ASP A 249 0.76 12.42 -16.23
C ASP A 249 -0.38 11.38 -16.39
N PRO A 250 -1.36 11.65 -17.28
CA PRO A 250 -2.45 10.71 -17.55
C PRO A 250 -2.00 9.54 -18.43
N GLN A 251 -0.79 9.57 -19.00
CA GLN A 251 -0.24 8.48 -19.82
C GLN A 251 0.85 7.69 -19.10
N HIS A 252 1.09 7.96 -17.82
CA HIS A 252 2.11 7.26 -17.06
C HIS A 252 1.93 5.73 -17.13
N PRO A 253 2.96 4.95 -17.52
CA PRO A 253 2.81 3.51 -17.82
C PRO A 253 2.37 2.66 -16.63
N ALA A 254 2.63 3.12 -15.40
CA ALA A 254 2.19 2.44 -14.18
C ALA A 254 0.86 3.00 -13.61
N LEU A 255 0.18 3.89 -14.33
CA LEU A 255 -1.14 4.38 -13.91
C LEU A 255 -2.20 3.32 -14.19
N ASP A 256 -3.12 3.10 -13.26
CA ASP A 256 -4.28 2.24 -13.46
C ASP A 256 -5.23 2.91 -14.48
N LYS A 257 -5.42 2.24 -15.63
CA LYS A 257 -6.21 2.70 -16.78
C LYS A 257 -7.55 1.97 -16.89
N SER A 258 -7.92 1.20 -15.87
CA SER A 258 -9.27 0.62 -15.85
C SER A 258 -10.35 1.71 -15.80
N CYS A 259 -11.49 1.46 -16.38
CA CYS A 259 -12.62 2.39 -16.31
C CYS A 259 -12.98 2.79 -14.87
N ALA A 260 -12.87 1.86 -13.92
CA ALA A 260 -13.12 2.11 -12.51
C ALA A 260 -12.12 3.09 -11.89
N ALA A 261 -10.85 3.07 -12.33
CA ALA A 261 -9.84 4.02 -11.90
C ALA A 261 -9.99 5.37 -12.60
N GLU A 262 -10.32 5.39 -13.89
CA GLU A 262 -10.54 6.61 -14.66
C GLU A 262 -11.78 7.40 -14.19
N ALA A 263 -12.81 6.71 -13.70
CA ALA A 263 -13.95 7.34 -13.02
C ALA A 263 -13.55 8.13 -11.76
N GLN A 264 -12.34 7.92 -11.22
CA GLN A 264 -11.79 8.65 -10.07
C GLN A 264 -10.99 9.91 -10.47
N GLY A 265 -10.59 10.03 -11.74
CA GLY A 265 -9.81 11.15 -12.28
C GLY A 265 -8.75 10.70 -13.29
N ALA A 266 -8.24 11.65 -14.06
CA ALA A 266 -7.33 11.39 -15.17
C ALA A 266 -5.92 10.95 -14.72
N TYR A 267 -5.45 11.40 -13.55
CA TYR A 267 -4.11 11.15 -13.02
C TYR A 267 -4.10 11.10 -11.49
N ARG A 268 -3.01 10.64 -10.87
CA ARG A 268 -2.96 10.32 -9.43
C ARG A 268 -3.23 11.50 -8.51
N LEU A 269 -2.63 12.66 -8.78
CA LEU A 269 -2.90 13.87 -7.99
C LEU A 269 -4.40 14.22 -7.99
N MET A 270 -5.03 14.21 -9.19
CA MET A 270 -6.47 14.46 -9.30
C MET A 270 -7.28 13.43 -8.50
N ARG A 271 -6.98 12.13 -8.65
CA ARG A 271 -7.69 11.06 -7.93
C ARG A 271 -7.62 11.25 -6.43
N GLY A 272 -6.45 11.61 -5.90
CA GLY A 272 -6.26 11.86 -4.47
C GLY A 272 -7.04 13.06 -3.96
N LYS A 273 -6.97 14.17 -4.67
CA LYS A 273 -7.74 15.40 -4.32
C LYS A 273 -9.24 15.16 -4.37
N MET A 274 -9.72 14.45 -5.40
CA MET A 274 -11.13 14.12 -5.54
C MET A 274 -11.62 13.16 -4.46
N PHE A 275 -10.82 12.15 -4.10
CA PHE A 275 -11.15 11.24 -3.00
C PHE A 275 -11.21 11.98 -1.66
N PHE A 276 -10.25 12.84 -1.35
CA PHE A 276 -10.27 13.62 -0.11
C PHE A 276 -11.46 14.59 -0.07
N SER A 277 -11.77 15.27 -1.18
CA SER A 277 -12.98 16.09 -1.29
C SER A 277 -14.27 15.29 -1.11
N TYR A 278 -14.30 14.04 -1.60
CA TYR A 278 -15.41 13.13 -1.37
C TYR A 278 -15.59 12.82 0.12
N LEU A 279 -14.50 12.55 0.85
CA LEU A 279 -14.53 12.33 2.31
C LEU A 279 -15.10 13.53 3.05
N LEU A 280 -14.61 14.74 2.76
CA LEU A 280 -15.06 15.95 3.45
C LEU A 280 -16.55 16.27 3.19
N ARG A 281 -17.05 15.98 1.98
CA ARG A 281 -18.49 16.15 1.70
C ARG A 281 -19.38 15.16 2.44
N ARG A 282 -18.87 13.95 2.69
CA ARG A 282 -19.62 12.91 3.42
C ARG A 282 -19.57 13.10 4.92
N HIS A 283 -18.53 13.75 5.43
CA HIS A 283 -18.27 13.97 6.86
C HIS A 283 -18.01 15.45 7.15
N PRO A 284 -19.05 16.31 7.02
CA PRO A 284 -18.91 17.75 7.26
C PRO A 284 -18.56 18.07 8.71
N GLU A 285 -18.82 17.16 9.64
CA GLU A 285 -18.42 17.24 11.05
C GLU A 285 -16.91 17.09 11.26
N GLY A 286 -16.19 16.63 10.24
CA GLY A 286 -14.75 16.44 10.24
C GLY A 286 -14.31 14.99 10.23
N VAL A 287 -13.04 14.80 9.83
CA VAL A 287 -12.37 13.50 9.77
C VAL A 287 -10.99 13.61 10.43
N ASN A 288 -10.48 12.53 11.00
CA ASN A 288 -9.11 12.48 11.51
C ASN A 288 -8.10 12.22 10.37
N GLN A 289 -8.24 12.95 9.28
CA GLN A 289 -7.46 12.75 8.07
C GLN A 289 -7.09 14.11 7.47
N ARG A 290 -5.95 14.16 6.79
CA ARG A 290 -5.51 15.38 6.08
C ARG A 290 -4.86 15.06 4.75
N LEU A 291 -4.92 16.01 3.83
CA LEU A 291 -4.21 15.98 2.56
C LEU A 291 -3.03 16.94 2.63
N VAL A 292 -1.88 16.47 2.16
CA VAL A 292 -0.64 17.24 2.06
C VAL A 292 -0.13 17.09 0.62
N GLU A 293 0.08 18.20 -0.06
CA GLU A 293 0.69 18.23 -1.39
C GLU A 293 2.20 18.44 -1.26
N VAL A 294 2.98 17.66 -2.03
CA VAL A 294 4.44 17.73 -2.04
C VAL A 294 4.90 18.51 -3.26
N PRO A 295 5.42 19.73 -3.11
CA PRO A 295 5.88 20.57 -4.23
C PRO A 295 7.03 19.90 -4.99
N GLY A 296 7.05 20.04 -6.31
CA GLY A 296 8.14 19.60 -7.16
C GLY A 296 8.30 18.08 -7.32
N VAL A 297 7.49 17.26 -6.66
CA VAL A 297 7.58 15.80 -6.71
C VAL A 297 6.48 15.23 -7.61
N GLY A 298 6.89 14.35 -8.54
CA GLY A 298 6.00 13.54 -9.38
C GLY A 298 5.77 12.15 -8.79
N HIS A 299 5.71 11.12 -9.66
CA HIS A 299 5.55 9.73 -9.23
C HIS A 299 6.86 9.11 -8.76
N ASN A 300 7.41 9.61 -7.67
CA ASN A 300 8.72 9.22 -7.12
C ASN A 300 8.61 8.94 -5.61
N GLY A 301 8.79 7.65 -5.23
CA GLY A 301 8.66 7.20 -3.84
C GLY A 301 9.74 7.76 -2.92
N ASP A 302 10.96 7.90 -3.39
CA ASP A 302 12.07 8.50 -2.64
C ASP A 302 11.78 9.98 -2.36
N GLY A 303 11.43 10.75 -3.39
CA GLY A 303 11.06 12.16 -3.21
C GLY A 303 9.84 12.34 -2.30
N MET A 304 8.88 11.42 -2.31
CA MET A 304 7.74 11.48 -1.38
C MET A 304 8.15 11.24 0.08
N LEU A 305 9.11 10.34 0.33
CA LEU A 305 9.62 10.03 1.67
C LEU A 305 10.54 11.13 2.21
N THR A 306 11.47 11.62 1.37
CA THR A 306 12.56 12.51 1.78
C THR A 306 12.23 14.00 1.71
N SER A 307 11.09 14.38 1.10
CA SER A 307 10.61 15.77 1.10
C SER A 307 10.32 16.28 2.52
N PRO A 308 10.37 17.61 2.75
CA PRO A 308 9.95 18.19 4.03
C PRO A 308 8.54 17.79 4.45
N GLU A 309 7.61 17.73 3.49
CA GLU A 309 6.23 17.31 3.72
C GLU A 309 6.14 15.81 4.09
N GLY A 310 6.95 14.97 3.44
CA GLY A 310 7.06 13.54 3.77
C GLY A 310 7.61 13.33 5.17
N GLN A 311 8.70 14.01 5.51
CA GLN A 311 9.27 13.98 6.85
C GLN A 311 8.25 14.42 7.90
N LYS A 312 7.55 15.54 7.65
CA LYS A 312 6.50 16.03 8.55
C LYS A 312 5.32 15.05 8.66
N ALA A 313 4.94 14.39 7.59
CA ALA A 313 3.88 13.37 7.62
C ALA A 313 4.27 12.14 8.46
N ILE A 314 5.55 11.76 8.47
CA ILE A 314 6.06 10.59 9.16
C ILE A 314 6.46 10.90 10.61
N PHE A 315 7.14 12.03 10.84
CA PHE A 315 7.87 12.30 12.08
C PHE A 315 7.25 13.38 12.99
N ASP A 316 6.13 14.02 12.60
CA ASP A 316 5.45 15.10 13.35
C ASP A 316 6.35 16.36 13.56
N GLN A 317 7.15 16.74 12.56
CA GLN A 317 8.02 17.93 12.63
C GLN A 317 7.39 19.17 11.99
#